data_5648a176b48f37ac9e7596973ad0d032
#
_entry.id   5648a176b48f37ac9e7596973ad0d032
#
_cell.length_a   1.000
_cell.length_b   1.000
_cell.length_c   1.000
_cell.angle_alpha   90.00
_cell.angle_beta   90.00
_cell.angle_gamma   90.00
#
_symmetry.space_group_name_H-M   'P 1'
#
loop_
_entity.id
_entity.type
_entity.pdbx_description
1 polymer ?
#
loop_
_entity_poly.entity_id
_entity_poly.type
_entity_poly.pdbx_seq_one_letter_code
_entity_poly.pdbx_strand_id
1 'polypeptide(L)'
;MNKNLLTVENLTMKFGGLTAIDNLSFSANKNEITSIIGPNGAGKTTVFNCLTGFYKPTYGEMFLNKSDETIALKKFTDFKIAQKAKVARTFQNIRLFPAMSVLENMLVAQHNELMIASGYSIFGILNLKRYKDKEIEAVKKAKYWLDIIGLTNRADDNAGDLPYGDQRKLEIVRAMCIEPKLLCLDEPAAGLNPKESSELNKLLEFIKNDKKTGI
;
A
#
# COMPACT_ATOMS: atom_id res chain seq x y z
N MET A 1 -19.55 15.42 8.29
CA MET A 1 -18.73 14.66 7.33
C MET A 1 -18.47 13.26 7.88
N ASN A 2 -18.71 12.22 7.11
CA ASN A 2 -18.49 10.86 7.56
C ASN A 2 -16.97 10.61 7.76
N LYS A 3 -16.56 10.43 9.03
CA LYS A 3 -15.14 10.17 9.37
C LYS A 3 -14.68 8.78 8.95
N ASN A 4 -15.62 7.88 8.73
CA ASN A 4 -15.37 6.46 8.46
C ASN A 4 -14.78 6.26 7.05
N LEU A 5 -13.56 5.74 6.95
CA LEU A 5 -12.89 5.42 5.70
C LEU A 5 -13.20 3.99 5.25
N LEU A 6 -13.11 3.03 6.18
CA LEU A 6 -13.35 1.62 5.92
C LEU A 6 -14.46 1.12 6.83
N THR A 7 -15.40 0.37 6.27
CA THR A 7 -16.41 -0.37 7.01
C THR A 7 -16.34 -1.83 6.63
N VAL A 8 -16.24 -2.71 7.60
CA VAL A 8 -16.26 -4.16 7.45
C VAL A 8 -17.44 -4.69 8.24
N GLU A 9 -18.31 -5.47 7.60
CA GLU A 9 -19.56 -5.96 8.16
C GLU A 9 -19.62 -7.48 8.03
N ASN A 10 -19.71 -8.16 9.17
CA ASN A 10 -19.91 -9.61 9.29
C ASN A 10 -18.95 -10.44 8.45
N LEU A 11 -17.69 -9.98 8.32
CA LEU A 11 -16.68 -10.64 7.52
C LEU A 11 -16.42 -12.05 8.03
N THR A 12 -16.64 -13.03 7.16
CA THR A 12 -16.36 -14.44 7.44
C THR A 12 -15.55 -15.04 6.31
N MET A 13 -14.45 -15.73 6.65
CA MET A 13 -13.61 -16.43 5.68
C MET A 13 -13.40 -17.87 6.11
N LYS A 14 -13.78 -18.81 5.24
CA LYS A 14 -13.64 -20.25 5.44
C LYS A 14 -12.73 -20.86 4.37
N PHE A 15 -11.86 -21.76 4.79
CA PHE A 15 -11.01 -22.59 3.93
C PHE A 15 -11.37 -24.06 4.18
N GLY A 16 -12.23 -24.63 3.34
CA GLY A 16 -12.79 -25.96 3.60
C GLY A 16 -13.52 -26.01 4.96
N GLY A 17 -13.05 -26.84 5.86
CA GLY A 17 -13.60 -26.97 7.22
C GLY A 17 -13.08 -25.96 8.24
N LEU A 18 -12.03 -25.18 7.89
CA LEU A 18 -11.44 -24.20 8.80
C LEU A 18 -12.11 -22.84 8.64
N THR A 19 -12.62 -22.26 9.71
CA THR A 19 -13.07 -20.87 9.77
C THR A 19 -11.90 -19.99 10.25
N ALA A 20 -11.30 -19.22 9.35
CA ALA A 20 -10.17 -18.35 9.65
C ALA A 20 -10.60 -16.97 10.16
N ILE A 21 -11.77 -16.49 9.76
CA ILE A 21 -12.43 -15.28 10.27
C ILE A 21 -13.89 -15.62 10.47
N ASP A 22 -14.44 -15.29 11.63
CA ASP A 22 -15.84 -15.54 11.96
C ASP A 22 -16.54 -14.25 12.37
N ASN A 23 -17.48 -13.80 11.55
CA ASN A 23 -18.40 -12.69 11.81
C ASN A 23 -17.72 -11.39 12.31
N LEU A 24 -16.57 -11.02 11.75
CA LEU A 24 -15.80 -9.86 12.16
C LEU A 24 -16.42 -8.58 11.59
N SER A 25 -16.71 -7.60 12.47
CA SER A 25 -17.17 -6.27 12.07
C SER A 25 -16.31 -5.21 12.74
N PHE A 26 -15.84 -4.24 11.98
CA PHE A 26 -15.09 -3.09 12.48
C PHE A 26 -15.11 -1.93 11.48
N SER A 27 -14.65 -0.78 11.92
CA SER A 27 -14.47 0.38 11.07
C SER A 27 -13.11 1.03 11.31
N ALA A 28 -12.56 1.69 10.29
CA ALA A 28 -11.38 2.52 10.39
C ALA A 28 -11.68 3.92 9.84
N ASN A 29 -11.18 4.95 10.53
CA ASN A 29 -11.45 6.33 10.17
C ASN A 29 -10.38 6.91 9.22
N LYS A 30 -10.73 8.01 8.56
CA LYS A 30 -9.78 8.80 7.77
C LYS A 30 -8.75 9.42 8.70
N ASN A 31 -7.51 9.46 8.26
CA ASN A 31 -6.40 10.09 8.98
C ASN A 31 -6.14 9.49 10.37
N GLU A 32 -6.42 8.21 10.54
CA GLU A 32 -6.17 7.48 11.78
C GLU A 32 -5.39 6.19 11.49
N ILE A 33 -4.67 5.72 12.50
CA ILE A 33 -4.03 4.40 12.48
C ILE A 33 -4.96 3.46 13.26
N THR A 34 -5.46 2.43 12.58
CA THR A 34 -6.31 1.40 13.18
C THR A 34 -5.53 0.09 13.25
N SER A 35 -5.36 -0.45 14.46
CA SER A 35 -4.61 -1.68 14.67
C SER A 35 -5.51 -2.88 14.85
N ILE A 36 -5.21 -3.98 14.14
CA ILE A 36 -5.81 -5.30 14.34
C ILE A 36 -4.84 -6.11 15.20
N ILE A 37 -5.23 -6.41 16.43
CA ILE A 37 -4.41 -7.10 17.42
C ILE A 37 -4.98 -8.50 17.68
N GLY A 38 -4.10 -9.46 17.86
CA GLY A 38 -4.47 -10.84 18.19
C GLY A 38 -3.27 -11.79 18.14
N PRO A 39 -3.39 -13.01 18.69
CA PRO A 39 -2.31 -13.99 18.66
C PRO A 39 -1.99 -14.46 17.22
N ASN A 40 -0.88 -15.20 17.08
CA ASN A 40 -0.56 -15.84 15.80
C ASN A 40 -1.65 -16.85 15.44
N GLY A 41 -2.04 -16.89 14.16
CA GLY A 41 -3.16 -17.73 13.71
C GLY A 41 -4.56 -17.13 13.90
N ALA A 42 -4.72 -15.97 14.55
CA ALA A 42 -6.03 -15.31 14.74
C ALA A 42 -6.67 -14.74 13.47
N GLY A 43 -6.10 -14.97 12.29
CA GLY A 43 -6.67 -14.52 11.02
C GLY A 43 -6.33 -13.08 10.61
N LYS A 44 -5.41 -12.38 11.30
CA LYS A 44 -5.01 -10.98 10.97
C LYS A 44 -4.61 -10.83 9.50
N THR A 45 -3.66 -11.63 9.03
CA THR A 45 -3.23 -11.62 7.62
C THR A 45 -4.36 -12.01 6.66
N THR A 46 -5.30 -12.86 7.09
CA THR A 46 -6.48 -13.22 6.30
C THR A 46 -7.42 -12.02 6.13
N VAL A 47 -7.59 -11.18 7.16
CA VAL A 47 -8.34 -9.92 7.04
C VAL A 47 -7.69 -9.01 6.00
N PHE A 48 -6.36 -8.80 6.05
CA PHE A 48 -5.63 -8.02 5.05
C PHE A 48 -5.76 -8.62 3.65
N ASN A 49 -5.72 -9.95 3.51
CA ASN A 49 -5.93 -10.63 2.24
C ASN A 49 -7.33 -10.38 1.66
N CYS A 50 -8.36 -10.34 2.50
CA CYS A 50 -9.71 -9.97 2.08
C CYS A 50 -9.80 -8.49 1.66
N LEU A 51 -9.27 -7.57 2.48
CA LEU A 51 -9.29 -6.13 2.19
C LEU A 51 -8.56 -5.77 0.89
N THR A 52 -7.52 -6.51 0.56
CA THR A 52 -6.68 -6.26 -0.63
C THR A 52 -7.01 -7.15 -1.83
N GLY A 53 -8.07 -7.98 -1.72
CA GLY A 53 -8.62 -8.75 -2.83
C GLY A 53 -7.88 -10.05 -3.16
N PHE A 54 -6.88 -10.45 -2.36
CA PHE A 54 -6.24 -11.75 -2.51
C PHE A 54 -7.20 -12.89 -2.19
N TYR A 55 -8.12 -12.67 -1.23
CA TYR A 55 -9.20 -13.60 -0.92
C TYR A 55 -10.55 -12.91 -1.06
N LYS A 56 -11.48 -13.59 -1.70
CA LYS A 56 -12.88 -13.18 -1.70
C LYS A 56 -13.54 -13.77 -0.46
N PRO A 57 -14.09 -12.95 0.47
CA PRO A 57 -14.71 -13.46 1.69
C PRO A 57 -15.87 -14.37 1.38
N THR A 58 -16.07 -15.38 2.25
CA THR A 58 -17.18 -16.31 2.16
C THR A 58 -18.51 -15.60 2.41
N TYR A 59 -18.55 -14.77 3.47
CA TYR A 59 -19.70 -13.93 3.81
C TYR A 59 -19.21 -12.54 4.26
N GLY A 60 -20.14 -11.60 4.33
CA GLY A 60 -19.89 -10.24 4.77
C GLY A 60 -19.52 -9.30 3.64
N GLU A 61 -19.45 -8.02 3.97
CA GLU A 61 -19.18 -6.95 3.04
C GLU A 61 -18.07 -6.03 3.56
N MET A 62 -17.37 -5.38 2.64
CA MET A 62 -16.30 -4.43 2.94
C MET A 62 -16.48 -3.20 2.05
N PHE A 63 -16.56 -2.04 2.66
CA PHE A 63 -16.80 -0.77 1.98
C PHE A 63 -15.65 0.21 2.25
N LEU A 64 -15.13 0.81 1.19
CA LEU A 64 -14.24 1.95 1.29
C LEU A 64 -15.00 3.23 0.96
N ASN A 65 -15.09 4.14 1.92
CA ASN A 65 -15.82 5.40 1.79
C ASN A 65 -14.87 6.52 1.36
N LYS A 66 -14.96 6.92 0.10
CA LYS A 66 -14.34 8.14 -0.41
C LYS A 66 -15.26 9.34 -0.13
N SER A 67 -14.80 10.55 -0.51
CA SER A 67 -15.59 11.78 -0.28
C SER A 67 -16.95 11.72 -0.95
N ASP A 68 -17.01 11.18 -2.17
CA ASP A 68 -18.15 11.27 -3.07
C ASP A 68 -18.73 9.91 -3.46
N GLU A 69 -18.09 8.81 -3.05
CA GLU A 69 -18.55 7.48 -3.42
C GLU A 69 -18.18 6.43 -2.34
N THR A 70 -19.02 5.40 -2.22
CA THR A 70 -18.72 4.20 -1.42
C THR A 70 -18.41 3.03 -2.38
N ILE A 71 -17.24 2.47 -2.22
CA ILE A 71 -16.74 1.37 -3.05
C ILE A 71 -16.86 0.06 -2.29
N ALA A 72 -17.66 -0.88 -2.80
CA ALA A 72 -17.70 -2.25 -2.29
C ALA A 72 -16.44 -3.00 -2.76
N LEU A 73 -15.51 -3.30 -1.85
CA LEU A 73 -14.22 -3.93 -2.16
C LEU A 73 -14.40 -5.34 -2.72
N LYS A 74 -15.40 -6.08 -2.28
CA LYS A 74 -15.72 -7.44 -2.74
C LYS A 74 -15.99 -7.54 -4.27
N LYS A 75 -16.31 -6.41 -4.92
CA LYS A 75 -16.52 -6.35 -6.38
C LYS A 75 -15.22 -6.41 -7.18
N PHE A 76 -14.09 -6.22 -6.54
CA PHE A 76 -12.78 -6.19 -7.18
C PHE A 76 -11.90 -7.31 -6.68
N THR A 77 -10.96 -7.72 -7.51
CA THR A 77 -9.93 -8.71 -7.16
C THR A 77 -8.55 -8.12 -7.46
N ASP A 78 -7.55 -8.56 -6.73
CA ASP A 78 -6.13 -8.30 -6.98
C ASP A 78 -5.79 -6.81 -7.22
N PHE A 79 -5.02 -6.54 -8.27
CA PHE A 79 -4.56 -5.20 -8.65
C PHE A 79 -5.69 -4.17 -8.86
N LYS A 80 -6.92 -4.61 -9.15
CA LYS A 80 -8.06 -3.71 -9.35
C LYS A 80 -8.43 -2.97 -8.07
N ILE A 81 -8.23 -3.57 -6.90
CA ILE A 81 -8.43 -2.88 -5.60
C ILE A 81 -7.42 -1.76 -5.44
N ALA A 82 -6.14 -2.01 -5.71
CA ALA A 82 -5.12 -0.95 -5.66
C ALA A 82 -5.43 0.18 -6.65
N GLN A 83 -5.82 -0.16 -7.87
CA GLN A 83 -6.08 0.81 -8.94
C GLN A 83 -7.37 1.61 -8.71
N LYS A 84 -8.49 0.94 -8.41
CA LYS A 84 -9.83 1.55 -8.34
C LYS A 84 -10.18 2.06 -6.94
N ALA A 85 -9.91 1.25 -5.92
CA ALA A 85 -10.19 1.63 -4.54
C ALA A 85 -9.05 2.44 -3.90
N LYS A 86 -7.84 2.44 -4.47
CA LYS A 86 -6.66 3.10 -3.89
C LYS A 86 -6.34 2.53 -2.49
N VAL A 87 -6.36 1.20 -2.39
CA VAL A 87 -5.87 0.46 -1.22
C VAL A 87 -4.50 -0.09 -1.55
N ALA A 88 -3.49 0.26 -0.78
CA ALA A 88 -2.14 -0.29 -0.88
C ALA A 88 -1.86 -1.25 0.28
N ARG A 89 -0.92 -2.15 0.09
CA ARG A 89 -0.46 -3.08 1.12
C ARG A 89 1.04 -3.28 1.05
N THR A 90 1.66 -3.38 2.23
CA THR A 90 2.96 -4.03 2.39
C THR A 90 2.76 -5.46 2.88
N PHE A 91 3.80 -6.26 2.85
CA PHE A 91 3.77 -7.66 3.28
C PHE A 91 4.66 -7.85 4.50
N GLN A 92 4.43 -8.93 5.25
CA GLN A 92 5.26 -9.29 6.40
C GLN A 92 6.73 -9.43 5.98
N ASN A 93 6.99 -10.15 4.89
CA ASN A 93 8.31 -10.20 4.26
C ASN A 93 8.43 -9.06 3.24
N ILE A 94 9.50 -8.30 3.30
CA ILE A 94 9.78 -7.19 2.38
C ILE A 94 9.79 -7.70 0.94
N ARG A 95 9.01 -7.02 0.08
CA ARG A 95 8.88 -7.36 -1.34
C ARG A 95 9.43 -6.25 -2.21
N LEU A 96 10.71 -5.98 -2.09
CA LEU A 96 11.46 -5.15 -3.03
C LEU A 96 12.00 -6.00 -4.19
N PHE A 97 12.40 -5.36 -5.26
CA PHE A 97 13.20 -5.94 -6.32
C PHE A 97 14.68 -5.73 -5.96
N PRO A 98 15.37 -6.73 -5.38
CA PRO A 98 16.66 -6.51 -4.74
C PRO A 98 17.78 -6.14 -5.72
N ALA A 99 17.70 -6.59 -6.97
CA ALA A 99 18.66 -6.29 -8.04
C ALA A 99 18.36 -4.97 -8.78
N MET A 100 17.24 -4.31 -8.47
CA MET A 100 16.92 -2.99 -8.99
C MET A 100 17.38 -1.92 -8.02
N SER A 101 17.68 -0.73 -8.53
CA SER A 101 18.03 0.39 -7.69
C SER A 101 16.86 0.85 -6.80
N VAL A 102 17.19 1.60 -5.77
CA VAL A 102 16.20 2.23 -4.87
C VAL A 102 15.21 3.08 -5.68
N LEU A 103 15.70 3.88 -6.62
CA LEU A 103 14.86 4.71 -7.49
C LEU A 103 13.99 3.86 -8.42
N GLU A 104 14.54 2.82 -9.05
CA GLU A 104 13.78 1.94 -9.93
C GLU A 104 12.65 1.23 -9.19
N ASN A 105 12.86 0.79 -7.95
CA ASN A 105 11.81 0.24 -7.11
C ASN A 105 10.63 1.21 -6.93
N MET A 106 10.91 2.51 -6.79
CA MET A 106 9.87 3.55 -6.67
C MET A 106 9.13 3.78 -7.99
N LEU A 107 9.83 3.71 -9.12
CA LEU A 107 9.24 3.91 -10.45
C LEU A 107 8.36 2.74 -10.87
N VAL A 108 8.73 1.50 -10.52
CA VAL A 108 7.90 0.30 -10.78
C VAL A 108 6.50 0.42 -10.18
N ALA A 109 6.35 1.02 -9.00
CA ALA A 109 5.03 1.23 -8.39
C ALA A 109 4.13 2.15 -9.23
N GLN A 110 4.70 3.01 -10.05
CA GLN A 110 4.01 3.98 -10.91
C GLN A 110 3.83 3.48 -12.36
N HIS A 111 4.25 2.23 -12.62
CA HIS A 111 4.27 1.65 -13.97
C HIS A 111 2.92 1.74 -14.69
N ASN A 112 1.81 1.49 -13.99
CA ASN A 112 0.47 1.56 -14.60
C ASN A 112 0.13 2.96 -15.13
N GLU A 113 0.50 4.02 -14.41
CA GLU A 113 0.27 5.40 -14.84
C GLU A 113 1.15 5.75 -16.05
N LEU A 114 2.40 5.28 -16.05
CA LEU A 114 3.34 5.43 -17.15
C LEU A 114 2.89 4.65 -18.40
N MET A 115 2.41 3.41 -18.24
CA MET A 115 1.87 2.60 -19.33
C MET A 115 0.63 3.21 -19.98
N ILE A 116 -0.30 3.74 -19.18
CA ILE A 116 -1.48 4.46 -19.70
C ILE A 116 -1.05 5.72 -20.46
N ALA A 117 -0.05 6.44 -19.95
CA ALA A 117 0.47 7.63 -20.62
C ALA A 117 1.18 7.32 -21.95
N SER A 118 1.82 6.14 -22.06
CA SER A 118 2.44 5.65 -23.30
C SER A 118 1.45 5.13 -24.34
N GLY A 119 0.14 5.02 -24.00
CA GLY A 119 -0.89 4.54 -24.91
C GLY A 119 -0.67 3.10 -25.37
N TYR A 120 -0.22 2.21 -24.47
CA TYR A 120 0.05 0.81 -24.76
C TYR A 120 0.95 0.57 -25.99
N SER A 121 2.13 1.19 -25.99
CA SER A 121 3.28 0.92 -26.85
C SER A 121 3.30 1.45 -28.30
N ILE A 122 2.21 1.70 -28.99
CA ILE A 122 2.25 2.23 -30.36
C ILE A 122 2.30 3.78 -30.38
N PHE A 123 1.57 4.43 -29.46
CA PHE A 123 1.60 5.90 -29.32
C PHE A 123 2.77 6.41 -28.46
N GLY A 124 3.42 5.56 -27.68
CA GLY A 124 4.62 5.93 -26.90
C GLY A 124 5.79 6.36 -27.79
N ILE A 125 5.88 5.78 -28.99
CA ILE A 125 6.90 6.18 -29.99
C ILE A 125 6.56 7.54 -30.64
N LEU A 126 5.28 7.88 -30.76
CA LEU A 126 4.80 9.10 -31.42
C LEU A 126 4.49 10.27 -30.47
N ASN A 127 4.22 10.01 -29.19
CA ASN A 127 3.87 11.05 -28.21
C ASN A 127 4.90 11.19 -27.08
N LEU A 128 6.14 11.40 -27.46
CA LEU A 128 7.29 11.55 -26.58
C LEU A 128 7.12 12.62 -25.51
N LYS A 129 6.36 13.69 -25.76
CA LYS A 129 6.18 14.78 -24.81
C LYS A 129 5.34 14.37 -23.61
N ARG A 130 4.16 13.80 -23.82
CA ARG A 130 3.26 13.37 -22.73
C ARG A 130 3.87 12.27 -21.86
N TYR A 131 4.60 11.34 -22.48
CA TYR A 131 5.32 10.30 -21.76
C TYR A 131 6.44 10.89 -20.90
N LYS A 132 7.28 11.77 -21.50
CA LYS A 132 8.35 12.47 -20.77
C LYS A 132 7.82 13.28 -19.58
N ASP A 133 6.71 14.00 -19.76
CA ASP A 133 6.12 14.77 -18.68
C ASP A 133 5.69 13.87 -17.52
N LYS A 134 5.09 12.70 -17.80
CA LYS A 134 4.69 11.71 -16.80
C LYS A 134 5.88 11.02 -16.15
N GLU A 135 6.92 10.73 -16.89
CA GLU A 135 8.17 10.18 -16.36
C GLU A 135 8.85 11.17 -15.40
N ILE A 136 8.91 12.46 -15.76
CA ILE A 136 9.43 13.51 -14.89
C ILE A 136 8.58 13.62 -13.60
N GLU A 137 7.26 13.54 -13.70
CA GLU A 137 6.35 13.55 -12.56
C GLU A 137 6.60 12.34 -11.65
N ALA A 138 6.75 11.14 -12.23
CA ALA A 138 7.04 9.92 -11.49
C ALA A 138 8.38 9.98 -10.75
N VAL A 139 9.42 10.50 -11.43
CA VAL A 139 10.75 10.70 -10.81
C VAL A 139 10.68 11.74 -9.69
N LYS A 140 9.95 12.85 -9.87
CA LYS A 140 9.77 13.87 -8.83
C LYS A 140 9.08 13.28 -7.60
N LYS A 141 8.03 12.48 -7.79
CA LYS A 141 7.32 11.79 -6.72
C LYS A 141 8.23 10.80 -6.00
N ALA A 142 9.01 10.02 -6.74
CA ALA A 142 9.99 9.11 -6.17
C ALA A 142 11.03 9.84 -5.33
N LYS A 143 11.65 10.88 -5.86
CA LYS A 143 12.64 11.72 -5.14
C LYS A 143 12.06 12.33 -3.86
N TYR A 144 10.84 12.87 -3.93
CA TYR A 144 10.15 13.40 -2.76
C TYR A 144 10.06 12.37 -1.62
N TRP A 145 9.65 11.13 -1.92
CA TRP A 145 9.55 10.08 -0.92
C TRP A 145 10.92 9.60 -0.41
N LEU A 146 11.92 9.52 -1.31
CA LEU A 146 13.29 9.17 -0.92
C LEU A 146 13.91 10.21 0.01
N ASP A 147 13.60 11.49 -0.19
CA ASP A 147 14.04 12.58 0.68
C ASP A 147 13.45 12.44 2.08
N ILE A 148 12.14 12.15 2.19
CA ILE A 148 11.45 11.94 3.47
C ILE A 148 12.07 10.81 4.29
N ILE A 149 12.49 9.72 3.65
CA ILE A 149 13.10 8.57 4.35
C ILE A 149 14.64 8.63 4.41
N GLY A 150 15.26 9.71 3.90
CA GLY A 150 16.70 9.96 3.93
C GLY A 150 17.52 9.07 2.99
N LEU A 151 16.92 8.57 1.91
CA LEU A 151 17.59 7.67 0.94
C LEU A 151 17.92 8.31 -0.41
N THR A 152 17.83 9.65 -0.54
CA THR A 152 18.11 10.36 -1.79
C THR A 152 19.53 10.08 -2.31
N ASN A 153 20.53 10.06 -1.43
CA ASN A 153 21.93 9.80 -1.79
C ASN A 153 22.22 8.32 -2.12
N ARG A 154 21.26 7.45 -1.90
CA ARG A 154 21.34 6.01 -2.19
C ARG A 154 20.38 5.59 -3.31
N ALA A 155 19.90 6.56 -4.10
CA ALA A 155 18.89 6.32 -5.14
C ALA A 155 19.36 5.31 -6.19
N ASP A 156 20.65 5.28 -6.48
CA ASP A 156 21.28 4.40 -7.48
C ASP A 156 21.82 3.07 -6.87
N ASP A 157 21.80 2.93 -5.53
CA ASP A 157 22.20 1.67 -4.86
C ASP A 157 21.18 0.58 -5.14
N ASN A 158 21.61 -0.69 -5.16
CA ASN A 158 20.67 -1.81 -5.19
C ASN A 158 19.80 -1.82 -3.92
N ALA A 159 18.51 -2.00 -4.07
CA ALA A 159 17.61 -2.04 -2.92
C ALA A 159 17.92 -3.20 -1.95
N GLY A 160 18.49 -4.31 -2.47
CA GLY A 160 18.91 -5.44 -1.64
C GLY A 160 20.09 -5.16 -0.74
N ASP A 161 20.91 -4.14 -1.04
CA ASP A 161 22.11 -3.78 -0.27
C ASP A 161 21.80 -2.76 0.85
N LEU A 162 20.54 -2.34 0.98
CA LEU A 162 20.10 -1.48 2.07
C LEU A 162 20.01 -2.25 3.39
N PRO A 163 20.28 -1.60 4.55
CA PRO A 163 19.90 -2.12 5.85
C PRO A 163 18.42 -2.47 5.92
N TYR A 164 18.04 -3.47 6.73
CA TYR A 164 16.67 -3.98 6.80
C TYR A 164 15.64 -2.89 7.13
N GLY A 165 15.93 -2.00 8.07
CA GLY A 165 15.07 -0.86 8.42
C GLY A 165 14.83 0.10 7.25
N ASP A 166 15.87 0.33 6.42
CA ASP A 166 15.76 1.17 5.23
C ASP A 166 14.97 0.47 4.12
N GLN A 167 15.16 -0.83 3.94
CA GLN A 167 14.34 -1.62 3.02
C GLN A 167 12.86 -1.56 3.42
N ARG A 168 12.53 -1.63 4.72
CA ARG A 168 11.16 -1.53 5.21
C ARG A 168 10.56 -0.15 4.93
N LYS A 169 11.32 0.93 5.21
CA LYS A 169 10.88 2.29 4.88
C LYS A 169 10.66 2.46 3.37
N LEU A 170 11.57 1.95 2.53
CA LEU A 170 11.46 1.98 1.08
C LEU A 170 10.20 1.24 0.58
N GLU A 171 9.90 0.07 1.12
CA GLU A 171 8.69 -0.68 0.76
C GLU A 171 7.41 0.12 1.04
N ILE A 172 7.36 0.80 2.19
CA ILE A 172 6.21 1.63 2.58
C ILE A 172 6.06 2.84 1.64
N VAL A 173 7.14 3.60 1.40
CA VAL A 173 7.04 4.78 0.53
C VAL A 173 6.82 4.41 -0.93
N ARG A 174 7.28 3.25 -1.37
CA ARG A 174 6.93 2.68 -2.67
C ARG A 174 5.41 2.48 -2.78
N ALA A 175 4.77 1.94 -1.75
CA ALA A 175 3.31 1.81 -1.70
C ALA A 175 2.61 3.18 -1.71
N MET A 176 3.24 4.23 -1.16
CA MET A 176 2.69 5.60 -1.19
C MET A 176 2.77 6.26 -2.56
N CYS A 177 3.59 5.78 -3.49
CA CYS A 177 3.66 6.33 -4.86
C CYS A 177 2.35 6.22 -5.64
N ILE A 178 1.46 5.30 -5.30
CA ILE A 178 0.11 5.19 -5.90
C ILE A 178 -0.94 6.08 -5.22
N GLU A 179 -0.54 6.88 -4.23
CA GLU A 179 -1.40 7.77 -3.45
C GLU A 179 -2.63 7.04 -2.86
N PRO A 180 -2.39 6.03 -2.02
CA PRO A 180 -3.48 5.24 -1.47
C PRO A 180 -4.34 6.06 -0.51
N LYS A 181 -5.62 5.72 -0.42
CA LYS A 181 -6.53 6.22 0.62
C LYS A 181 -6.44 5.38 1.89
N LEU A 182 -6.15 4.09 1.72
CA LEU A 182 -5.92 3.15 2.82
C LEU A 182 -4.61 2.39 2.56
N LEU A 183 -3.72 2.43 3.54
CA LEU A 183 -2.46 1.69 3.54
C LEU A 183 -2.54 0.57 4.57
N CYS A 184 -2.52 -0.67 4.13
CA CYS A 184 -2.52 -1.86 4.97
C CYS A 184 -1.08 -2.31 5.24
N LEU A 185 -0.69 -2.37 6.52
CA LEU A 185 0.65 -2.77 6.95
C LEU A 185 0.56 -4.06 7.77
N ASP A 186 1.19 -5.13 7.30
CA ASP A 186 1.21 -6.42 7.97
C ASP A 186 2.52 -6.56 8.76
N GLU A 187 2.43 -6.46 10.08
CA GLU A 187 3.57 -6.49 11.03
C GLU A 187 4.75 -5.59 10.63
N PRO A 188 4.55 -4.28 10.40
CA PRO A 188 5.57 -3.42 9.79
C PRO A 188 6.83 -3.24 10.64
N ALA A 189 6.73 -3.41 11.97
CA ALA A 189 7.85 -3.27 12.90
C ALA A 189 8.57 -4.60 13.22
N ALA A 190 8.15 -5.72 12.63
CA ALA A 190 8.78 -7.02 12.87
C ALA A 190 10.25 -6.99 12.43
N GLY A 191 11.16 -7.41 13.32
CA GLY A 191 12.60 -7.47 13.04
C GLY A 191 13.35 -6.13 13.12
N LEU A 192 12.66 -5.03 13.43
CA LEU A 192 13.28 -3.71 13.60
C LEU A 192 13.83 -3.55 15.03
N ASN A 193 14.95 -2.87 15.15
CA ASN A 193 15.46 -2.42 16.44
C ASN A 193 14.64 -1.20 16.97
N PRO A 194 14.81 -0.79 18.25
CA PRO A 194 14.04 0.31 18.83
C PRO A 194 14.18 1.65 18.08
N LYS A 195 15.36 1.95 17.54
CA LYS A 195 15.61 3.18 16.79
C LYS A 195 14.86 3.15 15.45
N GLU A 196 15.00 2.05 14.70
CA GLU A 196 14.30 1.85 13.43
C GLU A 196 12.78 1.86 13.60
N SER A 197 12.27 1.25 14.68
CA SER A 197 10.84 1.29 15.03
C SER A 197 10.36 2.72 15.31
N SER A 198 11.17 3.54 16.00
CA SER A 198 10.86 4.95 16.23
C SER A 198 10.83 5.76 14.92
N GLU A 199 11.79 5.52 14.02
CA GLU A 199 11.82 6.16 12.69
C GLU A 199 10.61 5.74 11.84
N LEU A 200 10.26 4.46 11.86
CA LEU A 200 9.07 3.96 11.21
C LEU A 200 7.80 4.64 11.73
N ASN A 201 7.64 4.75 13.04
CA ASN A 201 6.48 5.42 13.65
C ASN A 201 6.37 6.89 13.20
N LYS A 202 7.48 7.62 13.11
CA LYS A 202 7.49 9.00 12.58
C LYS A 202 7.03 9.05 11.13
N LEU A 203 7.47 8.10 10.29
CA LEU A 203 7.02 7.99 8.90
C LEU A 203 5.51 7.72 8.82
N LEU A 204 4.98 6.80 9.64
CA LEU A 204 3.54 6.49 9.65
C LEU A 204 2.71 7.69 10.14
N GLU A 205 3.16 8.41 11.16
CA GLU A 205 2.52 9.65 11.61
C GLU A 205 2.53 10.72 10.52
N PHE A 206 3.62 10.88 9.79
CA PHE A 206 3.69 11.77 8.63
C PHE A 206 2.71 11.36 7.55
N ILE A 207 2.64 10.07 7.17
CA ILE A 207 1.71 9.55 6.16
C ILE A 207 0.26 9.82 6.58
N LYS A 208 -0.08 9.56 7.83
CA LYS A 208 -1.41 9.80 8.39
C LYS A 208 -1.81 11.29 8.32
N ASN A 209 -0.93 12.18 8.78
CA ASN A 209 -1.26 13.59 8.99
C ASN A 209 -1.17 14.40 7.69
N ASP A 210 -0.05 14.29 6.97
CA ASP A 210 0.25 15.13 5.80
C ASP A 210 -0.36 14.56 4.51
N LYS A 211 -0.40 13.24 4.37
CA LYS A 211 -1.00 12.59 3.20
C LYS A 211 -2.48 12.23 3.39
N LYS A 212 -2.99 12.39 4.61
CA LYS A 212 -4.38 12.09 4.96
C LYS A 212 -4.79 10.68 4.54
N THR A 213 -3.86 9.73 4.67
CA THR A 213 -4.05 8.32 4.37
C THR A 213 -4.44 7.60 5.65
N GLY A 214 -5.50 6.78 5.62
CA GLY A 214 -5.82 5.86 6.72
C GLY A 214 -4.84 4.68 6.72
N ILE A 215 -4.42 4.23 7.89
CA ILE A 215 -3.49 3.11 8.08
C ILE A 215 -4.15 2.05 8.95
#